data_2b711e68db52feca6aca8070cf2be828
#
_entry.id   2b711e68db52feca6aca8070cf2be828
#
_cell.length_a   1.000
_cell.length_b   1.000
_cell.length_c   1.000
_cell.angle_alpha   90.00
_cell.angle_beta   90.00
_cell.angle_gamma   90.00
#
_symmetry.space_group_name_H-M   'P 1'
#
loop_
_entity.id
_entity.type
_entity.pdbx_description
1 polymer ?
#
loop_
_entity_poly.entity_id
_entity_poly.type
_entity_poly.pdbx_seq_one_letter_code
_entity_poly.pdbx_strand_id
1 'polypeptide(L)'
;MRLFVALDIDPEIRERIAQFRDEMRTLASGVRWVGPETFHITLQFLGETEKLELIKAALTTVTAVPINLTFRGSGFFPNPQRARVFWVGIESDASLQLMVNAMGQALAPLGFEREQQEYHPHLTLARAGSGRPHARPGDKAAPGLQQVHSKLQAMAPPEFGTMTAREFILYQSTLSPSGSRYTRLANFPLR
;
A
#
# COMPACT_ATOMS: atom_id res chain seq x y z
N MET A 1 2.26 19.86 -2.35
CA MET A 1 3.00 18.58 -2.48
C MET A 1 2.06 17.43 -2.15
N ARG A 2 2.08 16.36 -2.94
CA ARG A 2 1.27 15.18 -2.64
C ARG A 2 2.04 14.26 -1.68
N LEU A 3 1.50 14.06 -0.47
CA LEU A 3 2.17 13.35 0.60
C LEU A 3 1.42 12.08 1.03
N PHE A 4 2.15 11.11 1.58
CA PHE A 4 1.61 9.93 2.25
C PHE A 4 2.61 9.38 3.25
N VAL A 5 2.14 8.60 4.21
CA VAL A 5 2.96 7.90 5.20
C VAL A 5 2.92 6.41 4.91
N ALA A 6 4.07 5.74 4.98
CA ALA A 6 4.19 4.33 4.64
C ALA A 6 5.30 3.62 5.43
N LEU A 7 5.24 2.27 5.41
CA LEU A 7 6.36 1.40 5.77
C LEU A 7 7.06 0.94 4.49
N ASP A 8 8.39 0.89 4.56
CA ASP A 8 9.20 0.21 3.56
C ASP A 8 9.19 -1.31 3.80
N ILE A 9 9.66 -2.04 2.81
CA ILE A 9 9.80 -3.49 2.86
C ILE A 9 11.25 -3.92 2.63
N ASP A 10 11.64 -4.99 3.31
CA ASP A 10 12.97 -5.56 3.22
C ASP A 10 13.28 -6.01 1.79
N PRO A 11 14.53 -5.89 1.33
CA PRO A 11 14.94 -6.23 -0.04
C PRO A 11 14.58 -7.67 -0.44
N GLU A 12 14.73 -8.65 0.45
CA GLU A 12 14.41 -10.04 0.16
C GLU A 12 12.90 -10.26 -0.09
N ILE A 13 12.05 -9.63 0.72
CA ILE A 13 10.60 -9.69 0.54
C ILE A 13 10.19 -8.97 -0.74
N ARG A 14 10.80 -7.80 -0.99
CA ARG A 14 10.60 -7.03 -2.23
C ARG A 14 10.89 -7.88 -3.46
N GLU A 15 12.00 -8.61 -3.47
CA GLU A 15 12.40 -9.48 -4.58
C GLU A 15 11.39 -10.61 -4.80
N ARG A 16 10.97 -11.32 -3.74
CA ARG A 16 9.97 -12.41 -3.83
C ARG A 16 8.63 -11.89 -4.36
N ILE A 17 8.19 -10.73 -3.89
CA ILE A 17 6.96 -10.11 -4.37
C ILE A 17 7.10 -9.64 -5.83
N ALA A 18 8.28 -9.14 -6.21
CA ALA A 18 8.56 -8.74 -7.59
C ALA A 18 8.48 -9.93 -8.57
N GLN A 19 9.05 -11.07 -8.20
CA GLN A 19 8.96 -12.31 -8.99
C GLN A 19 7.50 -12.76 -9.16
N PHE A 20 6.74 -12.79 -8.08
CA PHE A 20 5.30 -13.09 -8.12
C PHE A 20 4.52 -12.10 -8.99
N ARG A 21 4.78 -10.79 -8.83
CA ARG A 21 4.17 -9.76 -9.66
C ARG A 21 4.47 -9.99 -11.15
N ASP A 22 5.72 -10.35 -11.50
CA ASP A 22 6.13 -10.58 -12.89
C ASP A 22 5.48 -11.82 -13.49
N GLU A 23 5.32 -12.89 -12.71
CA GLU A 23 4.52 -14.05 -13.11
C GLU A 23 3.07 -13.65 -13.43
N MET A 24 2.42 -12.93 -12.54
CA MET A 24 1.03 -12.48 -12.74
C MET A 24 0.90 -11.50 -13.92
N ARG A 25 1.92 -10.67 -14.15
CA ARG A 25 1.97 -9.71 -15.25
C ARG A 25 1.90 -10.38 -16.63
N THR A 26 2.46 -11.57 -16.78
CA THR A 26 2.40 -12.31 -18.05
C THR A 26 0.97 -12.68 -18.46
N LEU A 27 0.05 -12.74 -17.50
CA LEU A 27 -1.35 -13.16 -17.68
C LEU A 27 -2.29 -12.00 -17.98
N ALA A 28 -1.86 -10.75 -17.71
CA ALA A 28 -2.78 -9.63 -17.64
C ALA A 28 -2.36 -8.44 -18.52
N SER A 29 -3.11 -8.19 -19.59
CA SER A 29 -3.00 -6.98 -20.39
C SER A 29 -3.90 -5.85 -19.86
N GLY A 30 -3.60 -4.59 -20.22
CA GLY A 30 -4.44 -3.44 -19.87
C GLY A 30 -4.45 -3.08 -18.38
N VAL A 31 -3.48 -3.56 -17.62
CA VAL A 31 -3.31 -3.34 -16.18
C VAL A 31 -2.03 -2.53 -15.95
N ARG A 32 -2.07 -1.56 -15.07
CA ARG A 32 -0.89 -0.80 -14.65
C ARG A 32 -0.22 -1.50 -13.47
N TRP A 33 0.92 -2.09 -13.73
CA TRP A 33 1.73 -2.78 -12.72
C TRP A 33 2.62 -1.79 -11.97
N VAL A 34 2.70 -1.96 -10.65
CA VAL A 34 3.54 -1.16 -9.77
C VAL A 34 4.99 -1.67 -9.88
N GLY A 35 5.94 -0.76 -10.05
CA GLY A 35 7.36 -1.10 -10.07
C GLY A 35 7.86 -1.53 -8.68
N PRO A 36 8.75 -2.55 -8.60
CA PRO A 36 9.24 -3.05 -7.32
C PRO A 36 9.91 -1.98 -6.46
N GLU A 37 10.54 -1.00 -7.09
CA GLU A 37 11.20 0.15 -6.45
C GLU A 37 10.23 1.06 -5.68
N THR A 38 8.92 0.95 -6.00
CA THR A 38 7.87 1.74 -5.36
C THR A 38 6.99 0.92 -4.41
N PHE A 39 7.32 -0.35 -4.17
CA PHE A 39 6.58 -1.19 -3.22
C PHE A 39 6.68 -0.64 -1.80
N HIS A 40 5.54 -0.44 -1.16
CA HIS A 40 5.39 0.07 0.19
C HIS A 40 4.05 -0.35 0.79
N ILE A 41 3.94 -0.23 2.10
CA ILE A 41 2.67 -0.40 2.81
C ILE A 41 2.17 0.98 3.20
N THR A 42 1.11 1.46 2.56
CA THR A 42 0.53 2.76 2.90
C THR A 42 -0.12 2.70 4.28
N LEU A 43 0.23 3.63 5.16
CA LEU A 43 -0.39 3.82 6.47
C LEU A 43 -1.48 4.89 6.42
N GLN A 44 -1.19 6.02 5.77
CA GLN A 44 -2.16 7.11 5.59
C GLN A 44 -1.82 7.96 4.36
N PHE A 45 -2.81 8.22 3.52
CA PHE A 45 -2.71 9.22 2.46
C PHE A 45 -3.04 10.61 3.03
N LEU A 46 -2.22 11.61 2.68
CA LEU A 46 -2.42 13.00 3.09
C LEU A 46 -2.87 13.88 1.93
N GLY A 47 -2.66 13.43 0.69
CA GLY A 47 -3.03 14.18 -0.50
C GLY A 47 -2.16 15.41 -0.75
N GLU A 48 -2.71 16.38 -1.48
CA GLU A 48 -2.02 17.64 -1.78
C GLU A 48 -2.05 18.57 -0.56
N THR A 49 -0.89 19.03 -0.12
CA THR A 49 -0.77 19.92 1.05
C THR A 49 0.52 20.74 1.01
N GLU A 50 0.51 21.87 1.71
CA GLU A 50 1.69 22.72 1.98
C GLU A 50 2.14 22.64 3.45
N LYS A 51 1.47 21.82 4.28
CA LYS A 51 1.67 21.73 5.74
C LYS A 51 2.84 20.80 6.14
N LEU A 52 3.91 20.72 5.34
CA LEU A 52 4.99 19.73 5.51
C LEU A 52 5.58 19.73 6.93
N GLU A 53 5.98 20.89 7.43
CA GLU A 53 6.66 20.99 8.74
C GLU A 53 5.69 20.69 9.91
N LEU A 54 4.42 21.07 9.79
CA LEU A 54 3.39 20.72 10.77
C LEU A 54 3.14 19.20 10.78
N ILE A 55 3.10 18.57 9.61
CA ILE A 55 2.96 17.12 9.49
C ILE A 55 4.15 16.40 10.12
N LYS A 56 5.39 16.84 9.84
CA LYS A 56 6.59 16.26 10.46
C LYS A 56 6.54 16.38 11.98
N ALA A 57 6.18 17.56 12.51
CA ALA A 57 6.05 17.78 13.94
C ALA A 57 4.99 16.85 14.56
N ALA A 58 3.82 16.73 13.94
CA ALA A 58 2.76 15.82 14.40
C ALA A 58 3.21 14.35 14.37
N LEU A 59 3.85 13.91 13.30
CA LEU A 59 4.33 12.52 13.17
C LEU A 59 5.43 12.17 14.17
N THR A 60 6.23 13.14 14.63
CA THR A 60 7.25 12.93 15.68
C THR A 60 6.63 12.58 17.04
N THR A 61 5.35 12.92 17.27
CA THR A 61 4.64 12.56 18.51
C THR A 61 4.10 11.12 18.51
N VAL A 62 4.08 10.46 17.35
CA VAL A 62 3.59 9.09 17.22
C VAL A 62 4.63 8.13 17.80
N THR A 63 4.28 7.45 18.87
CA THR A 63 5.11 6.41 19.50
C THR A 63 4.51 5.05 19.22
N ALA A 64 5.34 4.11 18.77
CA ALA A 64 4.95 2.72 18.56
C ALA A 64 6.17 1.81 18.65
N VAL A 65 5.93 0.56 19.01
CA VAL A 65 6.97 -0.48 19.05
C VAL A 65 7.31 -0.97 17.63
N PRO A 66 8.48 -1.60 17.39
CA PRO A 66 8.76 -2.31 16.16
C PRO A 66 7.66 -3.32 15.83
N ILE A 67 7.25 -3.39 14.57
CA ILE A 67 6.06 -4.12 14.11
C ILE A 67 6.47 -5.31 13.28
N ASN A 68 6.03 -6.51 13.69
CA ASN A 68 6.20 -7.73 12.90
C ASN A 68 5.13 -7.82 11.82
N LEU A 69 5.58 -8.06 10.60
CA LEU A 69 4.74 -8.14 9.40
C LEU A 69 4.97 -9.46 8.71
N THR A 70 3.89 -10.17 8.37
CA THR A 70 3.91 -11.38 7.54
C THR A 70 3.24 -11.08 6.21
N PHE A 71 3.94 -11.31 5.13
CA PHE A 71 3.44 -11.09 3.76
C PHE A 71 2.90 -12.40 3.24
N ARG A 72 1.58 -12.51 3.16
CA ARG A 72 0.87 -13.73 2.77
C ARG A 72 -0.42 -13.43 2.05
N GLY A 73 -0.73 -14.30 1.07
CA GLY A 73 -1.97 -14.19 0.31
C GLY A 73 -1.99 -13.01 -0.63
N SER A 74 -3.07 -12.91 -1.38
CA SER A 74 -3.32 -11.82 -2.30
C SER A 74 -4.82 -11.61 -2.47
N GLY A 75 -5.21 -10.45 -2.96
CA GLY A 75 -6.61 -10.13 -3.12
C GLY A 75 -6.86 -8.95 -4.03
N PHE A 76 -8.12 -8.54 -4.07
CA PHE A 76 -8.60 -7.50 -4.97
C PHE A 76 -9.49 -6.51 -4.23
N PHE A 77 -9.34 -5.24 -4.54
CA PHE A 77 -10.30 -4.22 -4.13
C PHE A 77 -11.16 -3.76 -5.31
N PRO A 78 -12.44 -3.50 -5.08
CA PRO A 78 -13.22 -3.76 -3.85
C PRO A 78 -13.47 -5.26 -3.59
N ASN A 79 -13.49 -6.09 -4.63
CA ASN A 79 -13.61 -7.55 -4.58
C ASN A 79 -13.21 -8.15 -5.94
N PRO A 80 -13.06 -9.48 -6.08
CA PRO A 80 -12.63 -10.10 -7.34
C PRO A 80 -13.57 -9.81 -8.52
N GLN A 81 -14.89 -9.74 -8.30
CA GLN A 81 -15.91 -9.54 -9.34
C GLN A 81 -15.87 -8.10 -9.91
N ARG A 82 -15.31 -7.16 -9.15
CA ARG A 82 -15.21 -5.74 -9.51
C ARG A 82 -13.77 -5.22 -9.36
N ALA A 83 -12.80 -6.10 -9.52
CA ALA A 83 -11.39 -5.84 -9.25
C ALA A 83 -10.86 -4.59 -9.97
N ARG A 84 -10.31 -3.66 -9.20
CA ARG A 84 -9.63 -2.45 -9.66
C ARG A 84 -8.20 -2.37 -9.16
N VAL A 85 -7.91 -3.01 -8.03
CA VAL A 85 -6.59 -3.08 -7.41
C VAL A 85 -6.30 -4.54 -7.10
N PHE A 86 -5.12 -4.99 -7.44
CA PHE A 86 -4.54 -6.27 -7.04
C PHE A 86 -3.44 -6.03 -6.02
N TRP A 87 -3.44 -6.79 -4.93
CA TRP A 87 -2.56 -6.56 -3.80
C TRP A 87 -2.08 -7.85 -3.13
N VAL A 88 -0.94 -7.77 -2.42
CA VAL A 88 -0.46 -8.77 -1.46
C VAL A 88 -0.98 -8.44 -0.07
N GLY A 89 -1.47 -9.45 0.65
CA GLY A 89 -1.94 -9.34 2.02
C GLY A 89 -0.79 -9.22 3.02
N ILE A 90 -1.07 -8.51 4.11
CA ILE A 90 -0.13 -8.29 5.21
C ILE A 90 -0.84 -8.60 6.52
N GLU A 91 -0.29 -9.54 7.26
CA GLU A 91 -0.73 -9.90 8.60
C GLU A 91 0.19 -9.24 9.63
N SER A 92 -0.39 -8.71 10.69
CA SER A 92 0.30 -8.12 11.83
C SER A 92 -0.51 -8.35 13.09
N ASP A 93 0.12 -8.22 14.23
CA ASP A 93 -0.59 -8.09 15.51
C ASP A 93 -1.27 -6.71 15.64
N ALA A 94 -1.86 -6.43 16.78
CA ALA A 94 -2.56 -5.17 17.03
C ALA A 94 -1.65 -3.92 16.98
N SER A 95 -0.33 -4.05 17.02
CA SER A 95 0.60 -2.92 17.06
C SER A 95 0.53 -2.04 15.81
N LEU A 96 0.36 -2.65 14.64
CA LEU A 96 0.18 -1.91 13.39
C LEU A 96 -1.09 -1.04 13.43
N GLN A 97 -2.20 -1.61 13.85
CA GLN A 97 -3.47 -0.89 13.95
C GLN A 97 -3.41 0.23 14.99
N LEU A 98 -2.75 -0.03 16.14
CA LEU A 98 -2.55 0.98 17.19
C LEU A 98 -1.70 2.15 16.68
N MET A 99 -0.62 1.87 15.95
CA MET A 99 0.21 2.91 15.33
C MET A 99 -0.58 3.75 14.30
N VAL A 100 -1.35 3.10 13.43
CA VAL A 100 -2.18 3.80 12.44
C VAL A 100 -3.25 4.66 13.12
N ASN A 101 -3.82 4.21 14.24
CA ASN A 101 -4.76 5.01 15.03
C ASN A 101 -4.08 6.24 15.67
N ALA A 102 -2.90 6.04 16.29
CA ALA A 102 -2.13 7.14 16.88
C ALA A 102 -1.72 8.19 15.82
N MET A 103 -1.33 7.72 14.64
CA MET A 103 -1.02 8.60 13.50
C MET A 103 -2.25 9.43 13.07
N GLY A 104 -3.41 8.79 12.93
CA GLY A 104 -4.66 9.48 12.61
C GLY A 104 -5.02 10.54 13.65
N GLN A 105 -4.85 10.24 14.95
CA GLN A 105 -5.08 11.21 16.03
C GLN A 105 -4.11 12.40 15.96
N ALA A 106 -2.83 12.15 15.70
CA ALA A 106 -1.82 13.21 15.59
C ALA A 106 -2.06 14.13 14.38
N LEU A 107 -2.59 13.59 13.28
CA LEU A 107 -2.81 14.33 12.03
C LEU A 107 -4.20 14.98 11.92
N ALA A 108 -5.19 14.54 12.71
CA ALA A 108 -6.55 15.07 12.68
C ALA A 108 -6.63 16.58 12.93
N PRO A 109 -5.90 17.20 13.89
CA PRO A 109 -5.90 18.65 14.10
C PRO A 109 -5.42 19.45 12.90
N LEU A 110 -4.67 18.81 11.99
CA LEU A 110 -4.20 19.42 10.75
C LEU A 110 -5.19 19.27 9.58
N GLY A 111 -6.34 18.60 9.82
CA GLY A 111 -7.37 18.36 8.81
C GLY A 111 -7.15 17.08 7.97
N PHE A 112 -6.26 16.19 8.42
CA PHE A 112 -6.06 14.89 7.78
C PHE A 112 -6.83 13.82 8.55
N GLU A 113 -8.12 13.76 8.30
CA GLU A 113 -8.99 12.74 8.89
C GLU A 113 -8.65 11.37 8.33
N ARG A 114 -8.74 10.37 9.18
CA ARG A 114 -8.60 8.98 8.77
C ARG A 114 -9.84 8.56 7.96
N GLU A 115 -9.62 7.74 6.94
CA GLU A 115 -10.74 7.08 6.25
C GLU A 115 -11.58 6.29 7.28
N GLN A 116 -12.90 6.40 7.19
CA GLN A 116 -13.84 5.73 8.12
C GLN A 116 -13.84 4.20 7.93
N GLN A 117 -13.25 3.71 6.82
CA GLN A 117 -13.14 2.29 6.56
C GLN A 117 -12.08 1.63 7.43
N GLU A 118 -12.32 0.37 7.77
CA GLU A 118 -11.33 -0.45 8.46
C GLU A 118 -10.02 -0.49 7.66
N TYR A 119 -8.90 -0.32 8.37
CA TYR A 119 -7.58 -0.36 7.75
C TYR A 119 -7.20 -1.81 7.40
N HIS A 120 -7.08 -2.09 6.12
CA HIS A 120 -6.61 -3.37 5.61
C HIS A 120 -5.16 -3.21 5.12
N PRO A 121 -4.16 -3.65 5.87
CA PRO A 121 -2.77 -3.55 5.46
C PRO A 121 -2.53 -4.39 4.20
N HIS A 122 -2.01 -3.75 3.18
CA HIS A 122 -1.76 -4.40 1.89
C HIS A 122 -0.63 -3.70 1.12
N LEU A 123 -0.03 -4.44 0.19
CA LEU A 123 0.92 -3.91 -0.78
C LEU A 123 0.31 -4.00 -2.18
N THR A 124 0.11 -2.87 -2.82
CA THR A 124 -0.46 -2.81 -4.17
C THR A 124 0.53 -3.33 -5.22
N LEU A 125 0.10 -4.29 -6.04
CA LEU A 125 0.85 -4.83 -7.17
C LEU A 125 0.42 -4.24 -8.50
N ALA A 126 -0.88 -3.97 -8.67
CA ALA A 126 -1.43 -3.47 -9.91
C ALA A 126 -2.73 -2.71 -9.73
N ARG A 127 -3.03 -1.85 -10.68
CA ARG A 127 -4.29 -1.08 -10.77
C ARG A 127 -4.88 -1.20 -12.16
N ALA A 128 -6.20 -1.21 -12.27
CA ALA A 128 -6.89 -1.18 -13.55
C ALA A 128 -6.44 0.03 -14.39
N GLY A 129 -6.14 -0.20 -15.68
CA GLY A 129 -5.55 0.81 -16.57
C GLY A 129 -6.42 2.02 -16.89
N SER A 130 -7.72 1.99 -16.66
CA SER A 130 -8.69 3.02 -17.07
C SER A 130 -8.82 4.21 -16.12
N GLY A 131 -7.78 4.63 -15.45
CA GLY A 131 -7.71 5.93 -14.76
C GLY A 131 -8.64 6.17 -13.56
N ARG A 132 -9.60 5.30 -13.27
CA ARG A 132 -10.53 5.45 -12.15
C ARG A 132 -10.11 4.55 -10.98
N PRO A 133 -9.78 5.12 -9.81
CA PRO A 133 -9.35 4.33 -8.66
C PRO A 133 -10.51 3.56 -7.98
N HIS A 134 -11.76 4.01 -8.15
CA HIS A 134 -12.93 3.41 -7.50
C HIS A 134 -13.89 2.80 -8.53
N ALA A 135 -14.39 1.58 -8.24
CA ALA A 135 -15.44 0.95 -9.00
C ALA A 135 -16.78 1.63 -8.72
N ARG A 136 -17.58 1.86 -9.78
CA ARG A 136 -18.97 2.32 -9.66
C ARG A 136 -19.92 1.12 -9.57
N PRO A 137 -21.15 1.29 -9.05
CA PRO A 137 -22.20 0.29 -9.19
C PRO A 137 -22.33 -0.12 -10.68
N GLY A 138 -22.29 -1.43 -10.96
CA GLY A 138 -22.36 -1.96 -12.32
C GLY A 138 -21.02 -2.13 -13.05
N ASP A 139 -19.91 -1.58 -12.56
CA ASP A 139 -18.59 -1.83 -13.15
C ASP A 139 -18.20 -3.32 -12.99
N LYS A 140 -17.67 -3.89 -14.07
CA LYS A 140 -17.05 -5.23 -14.04
C LYS A 140 -15.56 -5.12 -13.70
N ALA A 141 -14.96 -6.23 -13.26
CA ALA A 141 -13.51 -6.29 -13.09
C ALA A 141 -12.77 -5.99 -14.39
N ALA A 142 -11.59 -5.38 -14.29
CA ALA A 142 -10.71 -5.23 -15.45
C ALA A 142 -10.35 -6.63 -15.99
N PRO A 143 -10.45 -6.89 -17.33
CA PRO A 143 -10.25 -8.22 -17.88
C PRO A 143 -8.92 -8.88 -17.47
N GLY A 144 -7.83 -8.13 -17.45
CA GLY A 144 -6.53 -8.64 -17.00
C GLY A 144 -6.54 -9.06 -15.52
N LEU A 145 -7.27 -8.37 -14.65
CA LEU A 145 -7.38 -8.76 -13.23
C LEU A 145 -8.28 -9.99 -13.04
N GLN A 146 -9.23 -10.25 -13.93
CA GLN A 146 -9.99 -11.50 -13.93
C GLN A 146 -9.10 -12.70 -14.25
N GLN A 147 -8.19 -12.57 -15.21
CA GLN A 147 -7.24 -13.64 -15.55
C GLN A 147 -6.31 -13.95 -14.38
N VAL A 148 -5.80 -12.91 -13.71
CA VAL A 148 -5.01 -13.07 -12.47
C VAL A 148 -5.83 -13.80 -11.40
N HIS A 149 -7.08 -13.40 -11.16
CA HIS A 149 -7.94 -14.05 -10.18
C HIS A 149 -8.14 -15.54 -10.48
N SER A 150 -8.43 -15.90 -11.74
CA SER A 150 -8.60 -17.31 -12.15
C SER A 150 -7.34 -18.13 -11.90
N LYS A 151 -6.15 -17.58 -12.16
CA LYS A 151 -4.87 -18.22 -11.86
C LYS A 151 -4.70 -18.46 -10.36
N LEU A 152 -4.99 -17.45 -9.54
CA LEU A 152 -4.85 -17.51 -8.07
C LEU A 152 -5.78 -18.56 -7.44
N GLN A 153 -6.97 -18.78 -7.98
CA GLN A 153 -7.89 -19.82 -7.49
C GLN A 153 -7.35 -21.23 -7.67
N ALA A 154 -6.43 -21.45 -8.61
CA ALA A 154 -5.77 -22.72 -8.89
C ALA A 154 -4.44 -22.89 -8.15
N MET A 155 -4.03 -21.92 -7.33
CA MET A 155 -2.76 -21.90 -6.60
C MET A 155 -2.99 -21.94 -5.09
N ALA A 156 -2.00 -22.45 -4.35
CA ALA A 156 -1.93 -22.22 -2.91
C ALA A 156 -1.72 -20.71 -2.65
N PRO A 157 -2.24 -20.16 -1.53
CA PRO A 157 -1.98 -18.77 -1.15
C PRO A 157 -0.47 -18.48 -1.17
N PRO A 158 -0.02 -17.42 -1.87
CA PRO A 158 1.39 -17.10 -1.93
C PRO A 158 1.93 -16.65 -0.57
N GLU A 159 3.17 -17.04 -0.26
CA GLU A 159 3.89 -16.63 0.96
C GLU A 159 5.21 -15.97 0.56
N PHE A 160 5.50 -14.81 1.15
CA PHE A 160 6.67 -14.01 0.79
C PHE A 160 7.67 -13.85 1.93
N GLY A 161 7.26 -14.16 3.17
CA GLY A 161 8.10 -14.10 4.37
C GLY A 161 7.64 -13.06 5.38
N THR A 162 8.50 -12.83 6.36
CA THR A 162 8.25 -11.94 7.50
C THR A 162 9.36 -10.91 7.63
N MET A 163 9.02 -9.72 8.13
CA MET A 163 9.99 -8.70 8.50
C MET A 163 9.54 -7.95 9.75
N THR A 164 10.45 -7.20 10.36
CA THR A 164 10.12 -6.26 11.44
C THR A 164 10.33 -4.83 10.97
N ALA A 165 9.25 -4.07 10.81
CA ALA A 165 9.33 -2.64 10.53
C ALA A 165 9.86 -1.91 11.78
N ARG A 166 10.90 -1.08 11.60
CA ARG A 166 11.57 -0.31 12.66
C ARG A 166 11.44 1.19 12.51
N GLU A 167 10.83 1.64 11.44
CA GLU A 167 10.52 3.04 11.16
C GLU A 167 9.32 3.15 10.23
N PHE A 168 8.63 4.27 10.27
CA PHE A 168 7.73 4.67 9.21
C PHE A 168 8.24 5.96 8.55
N ILE A 169 7.80 6.22 7.34
CA ILE A 169 8.40 7.22 6.46
C ILE A 169 7.33 8.13 5.88
N LEU A 170 7.60 9.43 5.89
CA LEU A 170 6.83 10.42 5.15
C LEU A 170 7.39 10.54 3.73
N TYR A 171 6.55 10.28 2.75
CA TYR A 171 6.88 10.33 1.33
C TYR A 171 6.20 11.48 0.60
N GLN A 172 6.91 12.05 -0.35
CA GLN A 172 6.32 12.84 -1.43
C GLN A 172 6.13 11.96 -2.67
N SER A 173 4.94 12.02 -3.25
CA SER A 173 4.62 11.41 -4.54
C SER A 173 4.65 12.45 -5.65
N THR A 174 5.45 12.22 -6.68
CA THR A 174 5.44 12.99 -7.91
C THR A 174 5.02 12.12 -9.08
N LEU A 175 4.16 12.62 -9.94
CA LEU A 175 3.76 11.92 -11.16
C LEU A 175 4.80 12.17 -12.24
N SER A 176 5.21 11.11 -12.93
CA SER A 176 6.05 11.18 -14.11
C SER A 176 5.43 10.37 -15.25
N PRO A 177 5.84 10.58 -16.50
CA PRO A 177 5.36 9.79 -17.64
C PRO A 177 5.59 8.27 -17.47
N SER A 178 6.63 7.89 -16.72
CA SER A 178 6.96 6.49 -16.40
C SER A 178 6.23 5.93 -15.18
N GLY A 179 5.44 6.72 -14.47
CA GLY A 179 4.73 6.33 -13.26
C GLY A 179 4.97 7.26 -12.07
N SER A 180 4.56 6.82 -10.90
CA SER A 180 4.78 7.58 -9.66
C SER A 180 6.22 7.40 -9.18
N ARG A 181 6.87 8.50 -8.80
CA ARG A 181 8.15 8.51 -8.11
C ARG A 181 7.92 8.96 -6.67
N TYR A 182 8.60 8.29 -5.73
CA TYR A 182 8.49 8.59 -4.29
C TYR A 182 9.83 9.09 -3.76
N THR A 183 9.77 10.21 -3.03
CA THR A 183 10.93 10.81 -2.36
C THR A 183 10.71 10.76 -0.86
N ARG A 184 11.65 10.17 -0.12
CA ARG A 184 11.64 10.19 1.35
C ARG A 184 11.89 11.62 1.84
N LEU A 185 10.98 12.14 2.68
CA LEU A 185 11.10 13.48 3.27
C LEU A 185 11.52 13.43 4.75
N ALA A 186 11.09 12.42 5.47
CA ALA A 186 11.44 12.19 6.86
C ALA A 186 11.19 10.73 7.23
N ASN A 187 11.97 10.22 8.20
CA ASN A 187 11.79 8.91 8.81
C ASN A 187 11.57 9.05 10.32
N PHE A 188 10.76 8.15 10.88
CA PHE A 188 10.31 8.16 12.27
C PHE A 188 10.56 6.78 12.87
N PRO A 189 11.55 6.63 13.79
CA PRO A 189 11.90 5.34 14.36
C PRO A 189 10.81 4.83 15.31
N LEU A 190 10.56 3.51 15.24
CA LEU A 190 9.73 2.75 16.18
C LEU A 190 10.62 2.26 17.34
N ARG A 191 10.15 2.40 18.61
CA ARG A 191 10.94 2.15 19.82
C ARG A 191 10.14 1.41 20.87
#